data_df4f41a0f5fcd7051c684f969fcf84ac
#
_entry.id   df4f41a0f5fcd7051c684f969fcf84ac
#
_cell.length_a   1.000
_cell.length_b   1.000
_cell.length_c   1.000
_cell.angle_alpha   90.00
_cell.angle_beta   90.00
_cell.angle_gamma   90.00
#
_symmetry.space_group_name_H-M   'P 1'
#
loop_
_entity.id
_entity.type
_entity.pdbx_description
1 polymer ?
#
loop_
_entity_poly.entity_id
_entity_poly.type
_entity_poly.pdbx_seq_one_letter_code
_entity_poly.pdbx_strand_id
1 'polypeptide(L)'
;MFRSGRAVCTGGKNEDNIQTGIERMIGDLRNAGIETWELKDVEIEVQNMVATYSLFYPEDYGEVARMDDINTKVIDEDGGGIRAATDEEVENEDPRIRGILQGEPLAALPRKLNLNNLTFHLPFDKVEYEPEQFPGLIYRLDYPRVVCLIFGSGKMVITGARHKDEILEAVEQIKDELADLL
;
A
#
# COMPACT_ATOMS: atom_id res chain seq x y z
N MET A 1 -22.12 19.09 1.46
CA MET A 1 -23.26 19.08 2.40
C MET A 1 -24.56 18.90 1.63
N PHE A 2 -25.47 18.11 2.15
CA PHE A 2 -26.76 17.81 1.53
C PHE A 2 -27.88 18.63 2.16
N ARG A 3 -29.00 18.72 1.44
CA ARG A 3 -30.21 19.47 1.90
C ARG A 3 -30.79 18.89 3.21
N SER A 4 -30.49 17.63 3.52
CA SER A 4 -30.89 16.97 4.77
C SER A 4 -30.04 17.35 5.99
N GLY A 5 -29.06 18.25 5.86
CA GLY A 5 -28.09 18.57 6.91
C GLY A 5 -26.94 17.59 7.04
N ARG A 6 -26.97 16.46 6.32
CA ARG A 6 -25.84 15.53 6.28
C ARG A 6 -24.69 16.10 5.46
N ALA A 7 -23.46 15.77 5.86
CA ALA A 7 -22.25 16.13 5.12
C ALA A 7 -21.38 14.90 4.92
N VAL A 8 -20.59 14.90 3.86
CA VAL A 8 -19.50 13.92 3.64
C VAL A 8 -18.20 14.69 3.78
N CYS A 9 -17.35 14.21 4.68
CA CYS A 9 -15.96 14.64 4.83
C CYS A 9 -15.07 13.63 4.13
N THR A 10 -14.15 14.08 3.30
CA THR A 10 -13.21 13.25 2.55
C THR A 10 -11.80 13.82 2.63
N GLY A 11 -10.78 12.97 2.43
CA GLY A 11 -9.38 13.38 2.47
C GLY A 11 -8.77 13.43 3.87
N GLY A 12 -9.52 13.09 4.92
CA GLY A 12 -8.96 12.92 6.27
C GLY A 12 -8.02 11.72 6.32
N LYS A 13 -6.84 11.90 6.91
CA LYS A 13 -5.83 10.82 7.06
C LYS A 13 -5.93 10.10 8.40
N ASN A 14 -6.56 10.72 9.38
CA ASN A 14 -6.79 10.20 10.72
C ASN A 14 -8.03 10.88 11.33
N GLU A 15 -8.46 10.39 12.50
CA GLU A 15 -9.63 10.91 13.20
C GLU A 15 -9.49 12.38 13.58
N ASP A 16 -8.31 12.82 14.03
CA ASP A 16 -8.06 14.22 14.41
C ASP A 16 -8.23 15.17 13.21
N ASN A 17 -7.76 14.77 12.03
CA ASN A 17 -7.94 15.55 10.80
C ASN A 17 -9.43 15.66 10.43
N ILE A 18 -10.20 14.60 10.62
CA ILE A 18 -11.64 14.59 10.35
C ILE A 18 -12.35 15.53 11.32
N GLN A 19 -12.07 15.41 12.61
CA GLN A 19 -12.66 16.28 13.64
C GLN A 19 -12.34 17.75 13.38
N THR A 20 -11.07 18.08 13.16
CA THR A 20 -10.64 19.45 12.81
C THR A 20 -11.35 19.99 11.57
N GLY A 21 -11.51 19.15 10.55
CA GLY A 21 -12.23 19.51 9.32
C GLY A 21 -13.71 19.82 9.57
N ILE A 22 -14.36 19.00 10.39
CA ILE A 22 -15.77 19.20 10.77
C ILE A 22 -15.94 20.45 11.65
N GLU A 23 -15.06 20.67 12.62
CA GLU A 23 -15.07 21.89 13.45
C GLU A 23 -14.97 23.16 12.61
N ARG A 24 -14.04 23.17 11.65
CA ARG A 24 -13.88 24.30 10.72
C ARG A 24 -15.15 24.51 9.90
N MET A 25 -15.72 23.44 9.34
CA MET A 25 -16.98 23.54 8.57
C MET A 25 -18.13 24.09 9.42
N ILE A 26 -18.28 23.63 10.67
CA ILE A 26 -19.29 24.14 11.61
C ILE A 26 -19.07 25.64 11.88
N GLY A 27 -17.82 26.04 12.12
CA GLY A 27 -17.45 27.44 12.32
C GLY A 27 -17.82 28.33 11.12
N ASP A 28 -17.51 27.88 9.91
CA ASP A 28 -17.82 28.61 8.68
C ASP A 28 -19.34 28.74 8.46
N LEU A 29 -20.11 27.70 8.74
CA LEU A 29 -21.57 27.72 8.64
C LEU A 29 -22.18 28.70 9.65
N ARG A 30 -21.70 28.73 10.90
CA ARG A 30 -22.16 29.68 11.92
C ARG A 30 -21.84 31.12 11.55
N ASN A 31 -20.64 31.36 11.02
CA ASN A 31 -20.25 32.68 10.52
C ASN A 31 -21.13 33.14 9.37
N ALA A 32 -21.67 32.20 8.58
CA ALA A 32 -22.67 32.49 7.54
C ALA A 32 -24.12 32.63 8.07
N GLY A 33 -24.33 32.60 9.40
CA GLY A 33 -25.65 32.75 10.02
C GLY A 33 -26.48 31.45 10.00
N ILE A 34 -25.88 30.30 9.76
CA ILE A 34 -26.60 29.03 9.76
C ILE A 34 -26.47 28.39 11.15
N GLU A 35 -27.58 28.05 11.78
CA GLU A 35 -27.60 27.32 13.02
C GLU A 35 -27.13 25.88 12.76
N THR A 36 -26.14 25.41 13.55
CA THR A 36 -25.56 24.08 13.45
C THR A 36 -25.43 23.45 14.83
N TRP A 37 -25.38 22.13 14.85
CA TRP A 37 -25.04 21.35 16.06
C TRP A 37 -23.63 21.68 16.54
N GLU A 38 -23.34 21.43 17.80
CA GLU A 38 -21.97 21.43 18.30
C GLU A 38 -21.30 20.11 17.93
N LEU A 39 -19.96 20.11 17.80
CA LEU A 39 -19.22 18.90 17.39
C LEU A 39 -19.52 17.68 18.26
N LYS A 40 -19.68 17.88 19.57
CA LYS A 40 -20.03 16.81 20.53
C LYS A 40 -21.36 16.12 20.23
N ASP A 41 -22.26 16.80 19.51
CA ASP A 41 -23.61 16.32 19.17
C ASP A 41 -23.69 15.82 17.71
N VAL A 42 -22.56 15.85 16.99
CA VAL A 42 -22.47 15.35 15.61
C VAL A 42 -22.09 13.88 15.61
N GLU A 43 -22.93 13.05 15.02
CA GLU A 43 -22.63 11.66 14.76
C GLU A 43 -21.71 11.54 13.53
N ILE A 44 -20.54 10.93 13.74
CA ILE A 44 -19.54 10.69 12.68
C ILE A 44 -19.51 9.21 12.40
N GLU A 45 -19.81 8.83 11.17
CA GLU A 45 -19.75 7.45 10.68
C GLU A 45 -18.72 7.33 9.56
N VAL A 46 -17.76 6.43 9.73
CA VAL A 46 -16.79 6.13 8.66
C VAL A 46 -17.49 5.31 7.58
N GLN A 47 -17.52 5.84 6.36
CA GLN A 47 -18.16 5.19 5.22
C GLN A 47 -17.19 4.36 4.40
N ASN A 48 -15.92 4.79 4.33
CA ASN A 48 -14.89 4.11 3.58
C ASN A 48 -13.50 4.46 4.14
N MET A 49 -12.67 3.44 4.29
CA MET A 49 -11.24 3.56 4.55
C MET A 49 -10.46 3.10 3.33
N VAL A 50 -9.38 3.80 3.03
CA VAL A 50 -8.43 3.43 1.98
C VAL A 50 -7.07 3.29 2.63
N ALA A 51 -6.43 2.15 2.43
CA ALA A 51 -5.09 1.88 2.91
C ALA A 51 -4.18 1.45 1.77
N THR A 52 -2.89 1.69 1.93
CA THR A 52 -1.85 1.16 1.06
C THR A 52 -1.01 0.16 1.83
N TYR A 53 -0.63 -0.91 1.17
CA TYR A 53 0.23 -1.96 1.70
C TYR A 53 1.29 -2.32 0.66
N SER A 54 2.42 -2.83 1.09
CA SER A 54 3.45 -3.38 0.22
C SER A 54 3.64 -4.85 0.56
N LEU A 55 3.43 -5.73 -0.43
CA LEU A 55 3.69 -7.16 -0.29
C LEU A 55 5.20 -7.45 -0.16
N PHE A 56 6.02 -6.56 -0.68
CA PHE A 56 7.47 -6.63 -0.56
C PHE A 56 7.93 -5.54 0.41
N TYR A 57 8.25 -5.94 1.64
CA TYR A 57 8.90 -5.06 2.60
C TYR A 57 10.42 -5.17 2.45
N PRO A 58 11.13 -4.09 2.76
CA PRO A 58 12.60 -4.14 2.88
C PRO A 58 13.08 -5.20 3.86
N GLU A 59 12.27 -5.56 4.84
CA GLU A 59 12.55 -6.58 5.86
C GLU A 59 12.58 -8.00 5.28
N ASP A 60 11.83 -8.26 4.20
CA ASP A 60 11.82 -9.54 3.49
C ASP A 60 13.11 -9.79 2.69
N TYR A 61 13.94 -8.74 2.54
CA TYR A 61 15.24 -8.82 1.84
C TYR A 61 16.43 -9.04 2.78
N GLY A 62 16.21 -9.49 4.02
CA GLY A 62 17.21 -9.48 5.05
C GLY A 62 17.55 -8.03 5.47
N GLU A 63 18.58 -7.81 6.26
CA GLU A 63 18.99 -6.45 6.62
C GLU A 63 19.29 -5.63 5.35
N VAL A 64 18.22 -5.03 4.77
CA VAL A 64 18.40 -4.11 3.68
C VAL A 64 19.21 -2.94 4.22
N ALA A 65 20.38 -2.80 3.66
CA ALA A 65 21.22 -1.68 3.88
C ALA A 65 20.42 -0.40 3.93
N ARG A 66 20.63 0.35 4.97
CA ARG A 66 20.29 1.77 4.98
C ARG A 66 20.90 2.38 3.72
N MET A 67 20.23 3.34 3.15
CA MET A 67 20.61 4.01 1.89
C MET A 67 22.08 4.45 1.86
N ASP A 68 22.70 4.61 3.04
CA ASP A 68 24.09 5.03 3.24
C ASP A 68 25.11 3.91 2.93
N ASP A 69 24.68 2.62 2.90
CA ASP A 69 25.55 1.46 2.70
C ASP A 69 25.41 0.83 1.30
N ILE A 70 24.67 1.45 0.39
CA ILE A 70 24.31 0.89 -0.93
C ILE A 70 25.55 0.56 -1.78
N ASN A 71 26.63 1.31 -1.61
CA ASN A 71 27.83 1.19 -2.43
C ASN A 71 28.70 -0.05 -2.14
N THR A 72 28.31 -0.87 -1.15
CA THR A 72 29.14 -2.00 -0.69
C THR A 72 28.41 -3.33 -0.59
N LYS A 73 27.28 -3.50 -1.28
CA LYS A 73 26.48 -4.74 -1.18
C LYS A 73 26.34 -5.45 -2.51
N VAL A 74 26.34 -6.76 -2.47
CA VAL A 74 26.15 -7.65 -3.62
C VAL A 74 24.99 -8.60 -3.37
N ILE A 75 24.39 -9.06 -4.46
CA ILE A 75 23.39 -10.11 -4.43
C ILE A 75 24.10 -11.45 -4.37
N ASP A 76 23.71 -12.34 -3.47
CA ASP A 76 24.26 -13.70 -3.40
C ASP A 76 24.04 -14.45 -4.72
N GLU A 77 24.98 -15.33 -5.06
CA GLU A 77 24.96 -16.10 -6.32
C GLU A 77 23.70 -16.95 -6.49
N ASP A 78 23.10 -17.36 -5.38
CA ASP A 78 21.86 -18.15 -5.36
C ASP A 78 20.60 -17.30 -5.49
N GLY A 79 20.72 -15.95 -5.63
CA GLY A 79 19.57 -15.04 -5.75
C GLY A 79 18.75 -14.90 -4.47
N GLY A 80 19.26 -15.42 -3.36
CA GLY A 80 18.50 -15.55 -2.11
C GLY A 80 18.70 -14.43 -1.10
N GLY A 81 19.64 -13.50 -1.32
CA GLY A 81 19.93 -12.47 -0.34
C GLY A 81 20.84 -11.38 -0.86
N ILE A 82 20.92 -10.30 -0.06
CA ILE A 82 21.83 -9.19 -0.28
C ILE A 82 22.80 -9.18 0.91
N ARG A 83 24.08 -9.30 0.65
CA ARG A 83 25.14 -9.23 1.66
C ARG A 83 26.08 -8.08 1.41
N ALA A 84 26.86 -7.72 2.41
CA ALA A 84 27.97 -6.78 2.20
C ALA A 84 28.97 -7.36 1.18
N ALA A 85 29.46 -6.50 0.27
CA ALA A 85 30.55 -6.85 -0.61
C ALA A 85 31.83 -7.08 0.22
N THR A 86 32.65 -8.05 -0.20
CA THR A 86 33.98 -8.20 0.37
C THR A 86 34.92 -7.15 -0.23
N ASP A 87 36.03 -6.85 0.47
CA ASP A 87 37.01 -5.90 -0.03
C ASP A 87 37.58 -6.32 -1.40
N GLU A 88 37.73 -7.63 -1.63
CA GLU A 88 38.17 -8.20 -2.90
C GLU A 88 37.16 -8.01 -4.03
N GLU A 89 35.86 -8.14 -3.76
CA GLU A 89 34.80 -7.89 -4.73
C GLU A 89 34.73 -6.41 -5.11
N VAL A 90 34.95 -5.51 -4.15
CA VAL A 90 35.01 -4.06 -4.39
C VAL A 90 36.23 -3.69 -5.23
N GLU A 91 37.41 -4.23 -4.89
CA GLU A 91 38.66 -3.98 -5.62
C GLU A 91 38.62 -4.53 -7.05
N ASN A 92 37.99 -5.70 -7.26
CA ASN A 92 37.89 -6.35 -8.58
C ASN A 92 36.74 -5.81 -9.44
N GLU A 93 36.03 -4.76 -8.99
CA GLU A 93 34.87 -4.18 -9.68
C GLU A 93 33.89 -5.27 -10.13
N ASP A 94 33.48 -6.17 -9.24
CA ASP A 94 32.54 -7.26 -9.53
C ASP A 94 31.31 -6.70 -10.31
N PRO A 95 30.95 -7.29 -11.45
CA PRO A 95 29.83 -6.80 -12.27
C PRO A 95 28.52 -6.70 -11.51
N ARG A 96 28.34 -7.46 -10.44
CA ARG A 96 27.18 -7.40 -9.54
C ARG A 96 27.17 -6.12 -8.70
N ILE A 97 28.36 -5.57 -8.39
CA ILE A 97 28.51 -4.28 -7.71
C ILE A 97 28.29 -3.13 -8.69
N ARG A 98 28.63 -3.30 -9.96
CA ARG A 98 28.48 -2.27 -11.00
C ARG A 98 27.06 -1.74 -11.15
N GLY A 99 26.06 -2.61 -11.04
CA GLY A 99 24.65 -2.21 -11.06
C GLY A 99 24.31 -1.27 -9.89
N ILE A 100 24.94 -1.48 -8.74
CA ILE A 100 24.77 -0.70 -7.52
C ILE A 100 25.54 0.64 -7.62
N LEU A 101 26.78 0.61 -8.14
CA LEU A 101 27.63 1.78 -8.32
C LEU A 101 27.14 2.76 -9.40
N GLN A 102 26.36 2.28 -10.37
CA GLN A 102 25.79 3.12 -11.43
C GLN A 102 24.52 3.87 -11.03
N GLY A 103 24.17 3.86 -9.74
CA GLY A 103 23.05 4.65 -9.23
C GLY A 103 21.67 4.07 -9.50
N GLU A 104 21.59 2.83 -9.95
CA GLU A 104 20.33 2.09 -9.88
C GLU A 104 20.10 1.69 -8.42
N PRO A 105 19.09 2.24 -7.74
CA PRO A 105 18.83 1.87 -6.37
C PRO A 105 18.58 0.36 -6.30
N LEU A 106 19.15 -0.31 -5.28
CA LEU A 106 18.87 -1.72 -4.99
C LEU A 106 17.35 -1.99 -4.84
N ALA A 107 16.59 -0.97 -4.43
CA ALA A 107 15.13 -0.93 -4.50
C ALA A 107 14.58 -1.02 -5.94
N ALA A 108 15.45 -0.91 -6.97
CA ALA A 108 15.08 -1.07 -8.38
C ALA A 108 15.36 -2.49 -8.93
N LEU A 109 15.81 -3.43 -8.11
CA LEU A 109 15.67 -4.85 -8.44
C LEU A 109 14.29 -5.31 -7.96
N PRO A 110 13.23 -5.04 -8.76
CA PRO A 110 11.89 -5.29 -8.29
C PRO A 110 11.64 -6.79 -8.41
N ARG A 111 11.35 -7.43 -7.31
CA ARG A 111 10.40 -8.53 -7.42
C ARG A 111 9.16 -7.94 -8.09
N LYS A 112 8.97 -8.24 -9.36
CA LYS A 112 7.74 -7.88 -10.06
C LYS A 112 6.79 -9.06 -9.90
N LEU A 113 5.63 -8.79 -9.32
CA LEU A 113 4.52 -9.73 -9.38
C LEU A 113 4.10 -9.90 -10.83
N ASN A 114 4.03 -11.14 -11.28
CA ASN A 114 3.40 -11.46 -12.55
C ASN A 114 1.88 -11.50 -12.34
N LEU A 115 1.21 -10.36 -12.61
CA LEU A 115 -0.23 -10.24 -12.40
C LEU A 115 -1.04 -11.23 -13.27
N ASN A 116 -0.56 -11.58 -14.48
CA ASN A 116 -1.18 -12.64 -15.27
C ASN A 116 -1.13 -13.99 -14.54
N ASN A 117 -0.02 -14.30 -13.87
CA ASN A 117 0.09 -15.53 -13.12
C ASN A 117 -0.86 -15.56 -11.93
N LEU A 118 -1.07 -14.42 -11.26
CA LEU A 118 -2.00 -14.32 -10.13
C LEU A 118 -3.44 -14.64 -10.54
N THR A 119 -3.87 -14.29 -11.76
CA THR A 119 -5.25 -14.58 -12.22
C THR A 119 -5.54 -16.08 -12.29
N PHE A 120 -4.52 -16.94 -12.39
CA PHE A 120 -4.69 -18.40 -12.41
C PHE A 120 -4.71 -19.03 -11.02
N HIS A 121 -4.21 -18.32 -10.00
CA HIS A 121 -4.09 -18.83 -8.63
C HIS A 121 -5.20 -18.30 -7.73
N LEU A 122 -5.72 -17.12 -8.03
CA LEU A 122 -6.80 -16.52 -7.28
C LEU A 122 -8.18 -16.99 -7.80
N PRO A 123 -9.24 -16.96 -6.98
CA PRO A 123 -10.58 -17.32 -7.39
C PRO A 123 -11.06 -16.50 -8.59
N PHE A 124 -11.35 -17.16 -9.68
CA PHE A 124 -11.69 -16.59 -10.99
C PHE A 124 -12.85 -15.59 -10.94
N ASP A 125 -13.84 -15.85 -10.12
CA ASP A 125 -15.04 -15.02 -9.98
C ASP A 125 -14.81 -13.73 -9.18
N LYS A 126 -13.62 -13.59 -8.56
CA LYS A 126 -13.25 -12.46 -7.71
C LYS A 126 -12.15 -11.58 -8.31
N VAL A 127 -11.55 -12.01 -9.41
CA VAL A 127 -10.38 -11.38 -10.01
C VAL A 127 -10.74 -10.76 -11.36
N GLU A 128 -10.30 -9.53 -11.56
CA GLU A 128 -10.39 -8.80 -12.82
C GLU A 128 -9.02 -8.19 -13.15
N TYR A 129 -8.47 -8.50 -14.33
CA TYR A 129 -7.20 -7.95 -14.77
C TYR A 129 -7.23 -7.65 -16.27
N GLU A 130 -7.33 -6.38 -16.60
CA GLU A 130 -7.32 -5.84 -17.95
C GLU A 130 -6.25 -4.76 -18.07
N PRO A 131 -4.98 -5.13 -18.32
CA PRO A 131 -3.83 -4.22 -18.28
C PRO A 131 -3.92 -3.06 -19.27
N GLU A 132 -4.69 -3.19 -20.33
CA GLU A 132 -4.91 -2.12 -21.31
C GLU A 132 -5.84 -1.01 -20.78
N GLN A 133 -6.70 -1.33 -19.81
CA GLN A 133 -7.62 -0.38 -19.18
C GLN A 133 -7.09 0.10 -17.84
N PHE A 134 -6.55 -0.81 -17.03
CA PHE A 134 -6.04 -0.51 -15.70
C PHE A 134 -4.81 -1.38 -15.38
N PRO A 135 -3.67 -0.79 -14.94
CA PRO A 135 -2.41 -1.52 -14.77
C PRO A 135 -2.36 -2.41 -13.53
N GLY A 136 -3.36 -2.40 -12.70
CA GLY A 136 -3.48 -3.23 -11.49
C GLY A 136 -4.48 -4.35 -11.66
N LEU A 137 -4.26 -5.43 -10.91
CA LEU A 137 -5.22 -6.51 -10.75
C LEU A 137 -6.23 -6.11 -9.67
N ILE A 138 -7.51 -6.23 -9.96
CA ILE A 138 -8.61 -5.97 -9.02
C ILE A 138 -9.00 -7.29 -8.40
N TYR A 139 -8.88 -7.40 -7.07
CA TYR A 139 -9.29 -8.57 -6.31
C TYR A 139 -10.36 -8.19 -5.29
N ARG A 140 -11.49 -8.87 -5.33
CA ARG A 140 -12.66 -8.61 -4.48
C ARG A 140 -12.78 -9.68 -3.41
N LEU A 141 -12.66 -9.29 -2.15
CA LEU A 141 -12.89 -10.17 -1.01
C LEU A 141 -14.37 -10.15 -0.61
N ASP A 142 -14.91 -11.30 -0.24
CA ASP A 142 -16.28 -11.41 0.29
C ASP A 142 -16.32 -11.07 1.77
N TYR A 143 -15.27 -11.45 2.48
CA TYR A 143 -15.06 -11.16 3.89
C TYR A 143 -13.56 -11.04 4.19
N PRO A 144 -13.13 -9.91 4.76
CA PRO A 144 -13.89 -8.66 4.89
C PRO A 144 -14.31 -8.14 3.51
N ARG A 145 -15.43 -7.43 3.44
CA ARG A 145 -15.96 -6.96 2.16
C ARG A 145 -15.21 -5.74 1.63
N VAL A 146 -14.07 -6.00 1.02
CA VAL A 146 -13.17 -4.98 0.48
C VAL A 146 -12.72 -5.30 -0.94
N VAL A 147 -12.18 -4.30 -1.61
CA VAL A 147 -11.53 -4.43 -2.92
C VAL A 147 -10.05 -4.12 -2.77
N CYS A 148 -9.22 -5.01 -3.30
CA CYS A 148 -7.78 -4.88 -3.32
C CYS A 148 -7.30 -4.65 -4.75
N LEU A 149 -6.54 -3.57 -4.95
CA LEU A 149 -5.88 -3.28 -6.20
C LEU A 149 -4.41 -3.65 -6.06
N ILE A 150 -3.99 -4.71 -6.74
CA ILE A 150 -2.64 -5.26 -6.64
C ILE A 150 -1.85 -4.85 -7.88
N PHE A 151 -0.67 -4.27 -7.68
CA PHE A 151 0.20 -3.80 -8.75
C PHE A 151 1.42 -4.70 -8.91
N GLY A 152 1.96 -4.75 -10.12
CA GLY A 152 3.17 -5.51 -10.43
C GLY A 152 4.39 -5.15 -9.57
N SER A 153 4.41 -3.97 -8.97
CA SER A 153 5.44 -3.55 -8.01
C SER A 153 5.30 -4.18 -6.62
N GLY A 154 4.28 -5.01 -6.38
CA GLY A 154 3.95 -5.53 -5.05
C GLY A 154 3.22 -4.52 -4.15
N LYS A 155 2.99 -3.31 -4.61
CA LYS A 155 2.14 -2.37 -3.88
C LYS A 155 0.67 -2.74 -4.06
N MET A 156 -0.09 -2.54 -3.01
CA MET A 156 -1.51 -2.83 -2.97
C MET A 156 -2.29 -1.66 -2.36
N VAL A 157 -3.47 -1.39 -2.89
CA VAL A 157 -4.44 -0.45 -2.32
C VAL A 157 -5.68 -1.22 -1.91
N ILE A 158 -6.10 -1.08 -0.66
CA ILE A 158 -7.29 -1.71 -0.10
C ILE A 158 -8.34 -0.62 0.12
N THR A 159 -9.55 -0.85 -0.35
CA THR A 159 -10.66 0.10 -0.23
C THR A 159 -11.99 -0.63 0.05
N GLY A 160 -12.94 0.07 0.65
CA GLY A 160 -14.27 -0.48 0.98
C GLY A 160 -14.44 -0.83 2.45
N ALA A 161 -13.36 -0.86 3.23
CA ALA A 161 -13.42 -1.09 4.67
C ALA A 161 -14.08 0.08 5.41
N ARG A 162 -14.71 -0.20 6.56
CA ARG A 162 -15.20 0.80 7.51
C ARG A 162 -14.42 0.81 8.81
N HIS A 163 -13.73 -0.29 9.10
CA HIS A 163 -12.92 -0.48 10.29
C HIS A 163 -11.49 -0.87 9.92
N LYS A 164 -10.54 -0.46 10.75
CA LYS A 164 -9.12 -0.79 10.54
C LYS A 164 -8.87 -2.30 10.56
N ASP A 165 -9.61 -3.03 11.40
CA ASP A 165 -9.45 -4.47 11.53
C ASP A 165 -9.79 -5.21 10.23
N GLU A 166 -10.77 -4.73 9.47
CA GLU A 166 -11.12 -5.28 8.15
C GLU A 166 -9.96 -5.14 7.15
N ILE A 167 -9.19 -4.02 7.23
CA ILE A 167 -8.00 -3.83 6.40
C ILE A 167 -6.90 -4.82 6.79
N LEU A 168 -6.66 -5.00 8.08
CA LEU A 168 -5.63 -5.92 8.58
C LEU A 168 -5.97 -7.36 8.23
N GLU A 169 -7.23 -7.77 8.39
CA GLU A 169 -7.71 -9.10 8.02
C GLU A 169 -7.57 -9.35 6.51
N ALA A 170 -7.90 -8.37 5.68
CA ALA A 170 -7.72 -8.46 4.23
C ALA A 170 -6.24 -8.62 3.83
N VAL A 171 -5.33 -7.91 4.49
CA VAL A 171 -3.89 -8.04 4.26
C VAL A 171 -3.41 -9.45 4.58
N GLU A 172 -3.77 -9.98 5.74
CA GLU A 172 -3.35 -11.34 6.14
C GLU A 172 -3.91 -12.40 5.18
N GLN A 173 -5.19 -12.30 4.82
CA GLN A 173 -5.80 -13.23 3.86
C GLN A 173 -5.07 -13.20 2.52
N ILE A 174 -4.76 -12.03 1.98
CA ILE A 174 -4.06 -11.92 0.69
C ILE A 174 -2.63 -12.45 0.79
N LYS A 175 -1.94 -12.21 1.91
CA LYS A 175 -0.60 -12.77 2.13
C LYS A 175 -0.63 -14.29 2.12
N ASP A 176 -1.60 -14.89 2.80
CA ASP A 176 -1.76 -16.34 2.84
C ASP A 176 -2.07 -16.93 1.46
N GLU A 177 -2.96 -16.28 0.69
CA GLU A 177 -3.32 -16.71 -0.66
C GLU A 177 -2.17 -16.56 -1.68
N LEU A 178 -1.27 -15.61 -1.44
CA LEU A 178 -0.11 -15.34 -2.31
C LEU A 178 1.20 -15.95 -1.79
N ALA A 179 1.20 -16.61 -0.63
CA ALA A 179 2.41 -17.10 0.02
C ALA A 179 3.30 -17.98 -0.90
N ASP A 180 2.67 -18.81 -1.74
CA ASP A 180 3.37 -19.69 -2.68
C ASP A 180 3.87 -18.96 -3.94
N LEU A 181 3.55 -17.67 -4.11
CA LEU A 181 3.82 -16.87 -5.31
C LEU A 181 4.75 -15.68 -5.04
N LEU A 182 4.99 -15.39 -3.77
CA LEU A 182 5.86 -14.32 -3.28
C LEU A 182 7.25 -14.87 -2.96
#